data_05c1b4724c094324d6838391cc0b5e17
#
_entry.id   05c1b4724c094324d6838391cc0b5e17
#
_cell.length_a   1.000
_cell.length_b   1.000
_cell.length_c   1.000
_cell.angle_alpha   90.00
_cell.angle_beta   90.00
_cell.angle_gamma   90.00
#
_symmetry.space_group_name_H-M   'P 1'
#
loop_
_entity.id
_entity.type
_entity.pdbx_description
1 polymer ?
#
loop_
_entity_poly.entity_id
_entity_poly.type
_entity_poly.pdbx_seq_one_letter_code
_entity_poly.pdbx_strand_id
1 'polypeptide(L)'
;MNDPEQLAAEQQAVDRIYQVLDDARTRYRQRQRQVQALGATGSPQNRSERDVMAAHLGDQAARLERVEERLVFGKLTPLTGKDFYIGRVGLQDSDHAQVLMDWRANAATAFYQATARHPLGMARRRHIGLHRREVISLEDEAFNLSHSSKEGIQLQGEGALLAALRAERSGHMGDIVATIQGEQDRIIRANTSQILVIQGGP
;
A
#
# COMPACT_ATOMS: atom_id res chain seq x y z
N MET A 1 -1.77 3.52 22.67
CA MET A 1 -0.36 3.99 22.70
C MET A 1 0.43 2.90 22.00
N ASN A 2 1.08 3.23 20.89
CA ASN A 2 1.76 2.20 20.07
C ASN A 2 2.95 1.64 20.85
N ASP A 3 3.11 0.32 20.80
CA ASP A 3 4.25 -0.40 21.40
C ASP A 3 5.54 0.01 20.66
N PRO A 4 6.57 0.52 21.38
CA PRO A 4 7.82 0.94 20.78
C PRO A 4 8.54 -0.17 19.99
N GLU A 5 8.44 -1.43 20.45
CA GLU A 5 9.04 -2.56 19.76
C GLU A 5 8.36 -2.83 18.41
N GLN A 6 7.02 -2.73 18.36
CA GLN A 6 6.29 -2.88 17.12
C GLN A 6 6.57 -1.73 16.14
N LEU A 7 6.67 -0.49 16.64
CA LEU A 7 7.07 0.64 15.80
C LEU A 7 8.46 0.43 15.19
N ALA A 8 9.43 -0.02 16.00
CA ALA A 8 10.79 -0.27 15.53
C ALA A 8 10.83 -1.40 14.48
N ALA A 9 10.08 -2.48 14.70
CA ALA A 9 10.00 -3.59 13.74
C ALA A 9 9.39 -3.16 12.40
N GLU A 10 8.30 -2.38 12.43
CA GLU A 10 7.70 -1.86 11.21
C GLU A 10 8.57 -0.81 10.54
N GLN A 11 9.31 0.00 11.31
CA GLN A 11 10.28 0.96 10.76
C GLN A 11 11.35 0.24 9.92
N GLN A 12 11.93 -0.84 10.43
CA GLN A 12 12.93 -1.62 9.68
C GLN A 12 12.37 -2.15 8.35
N ALA A 13 11.12 -2.61 8.36
CA ALA A 13 10.48 -3.09 7.13
C ALA A 13 10.20 -1.95 6.14
N VAL A 14 9.77 -0.80 6.65
CA VAL A 14 9.54 0.42 5.84
C VAL A 14 10.85 0.93 5.27
N ASP A 15 11.93 0.95 6.04
CA ASP A 15 13.27 1.35 5.57
C ASP A 15 13.74 0.48 4.41
N ARG A 16 13.55 -0.85 4.51
CA ARG A 16 13.86 -1.78 3.43
C ARG A 16 13.03 -1.47 2.16
N ILE A 17 11.75 -1.18 2.31
CA ILE A 17 10.88 -0.83 1.17
C ILE A 17 11.36 0.46 0.51
N TYR A 18 11.75 1.48 1.28
CA TYR A 18 12.30 2.71 0.75
C TYR A 18 13.66 2.51 0.08
N GLN A 19 14.49 1.63 0.59
CA GLN A 19 15.74 1.26 -0.09
C GLN A 19 15.48 0.68 -1.47
N VAL A 20 14.52 -0.24 -1.59
CA VAL A 20 14.13 -0.81 -2.89
C VAL A 20 13.55 0.28 -3.83
N LEU A 21 12.81 1.27 -3.30
CA LEU A 21 12.35 2.42 -4.07
C LEU A 21 13.52 3.24 -4.61
N ASP A 22 14.51 3.56 -3.77
CA ASP A 22 15.68 4.36 -4.16
C ASP A 22 16.54 3.61 -5.19
N ASP A 23 16.70 2.30 -5.05
CA ASP A 23 17.37 1.44 -6.02
C ASP A 23 16.62 1.42 -7.37
N ALA A 24 15.30 1.32 -7.34
CA ALA A 24 14.47 1.37 -8.54
C ALA A 24 14.61 2.72 -9.27
N ARG A 25 14.54 3.84 -8.54
CA ARG A 25 14.77 5.20 -9.08
C ARG A 25 16.13 5.32 -9.75
N THR A 26 17.16 4.83 -9.06
CA THR A 26 18.55 4.86 -9.56
C THR A 26 18.66 4.06 -10.85
N ARG A 27 18.08 2.86 -10.92
CA ARG A 27 18.05 2.02 -12.12
C ARG A 27 17.35 2.70 -13.30
N TYR A 28 16.18 3.32 -13.09
CA TYR A 28 15.46 4.03 -14.14
C TYR A 28 16.26 5.23 -14.67
N ARG A 29 16.84 6.05 -13.77
CA ARG A 29 17.66 7.20 -14.15
C ARG A 29 18.94 6.78 -14.89
N GLN A 30 19.62 5.72 -14.45
CA GLN A 30 20.78 5.19 -15.13
C GLN A 30 20.42 4.67 -16.52
N ARG A 31 19.33 3.90 -16.63
CA ARG A 31 18.85 3.40 -17.92
C ARG A 31 18.47 4.52 -18.88
N GLN A 32 17.81 5.55 -18.39
CA GLN A 32 17.49 6.73 -19.18
C GLN A 32 18.75 7.40 -19.75
N ARG A 33 19.77 7.63 -18.89
CA ARG A 33 21.06 8.21 -19.32
C ARG A 33 21.76 7.32 -20.35
N GLN A 34 21.76 6.01 -20.18
CA GLN A 34 22.32 5.07 -21.15
C GLN A 34 21.64 5.18 -22.51
N VAL A 35 20.30 5.22 -22.54
CA VAL A 35 19.53 5.37 -23.77
C VAL A 35 19.84 6.69 -24.46
N GLN A 36 19.93 7.80 -23.69
CA GLN A 36 20.29 9.12 -24.20
C GLN A 36 21.74 9.17 -24.73
N ALA A 37 22.68 8.49 -24.07
CA ALA A 37 24.09 8.46 -24.44
C ALA A 37 24.36 7.69 -25.76
N LEU A 38 23.43 6.86 -26.23
CA LEU A 38 23.54 6.20 -27.54
C LEU A 38 23.55 7.20 -28.72
N GLY A 39 23.36 8.47 -28.44
CA GLY A 39 23.57 9.58 -29.39
C GLY A 39 22.61 9.60 -30.57
N ALA A 40 22.86 10.55 -31.49
CA ALA A 40 22.02 10.75 -32.67
C ALA A 40 22.36 9.83 -33.86
N THR A 41 23.11 8.77 -33.65
CA THR A 41 23.47 7.80 -34.67
C THR A 41 22.31 6.85 -35.02
N GLY A 42 22.07 6.61 -36.30
CA GLY A 42 21.01 5.72 -36.78
C GLY A 42 19.96 6.43 -37.63
N SER A 43 18.98 5.66 -38.11
CA SER A 43 17.88 6.17 -38.92
C SER A 43 16.95 7.10 -38.09
N PRO A 44 16.15 7.94 -38.75
CA PRO A 44 15.15 8.76 -38.05
C PRO A 44 14.20 7.94 -37.14
N GLN A 45 13.88 6.73 -37.58
CA GLN A 45 13.03 5.81 -36.80
C GLN A 45 13.73 5.37 -35.50
N ASN A 46 15.02 4.98 -35.56
CA ASN A 46 15.80 4.58 -34.40
C ASN A 46 15.96 5.73 -33.38
N ARG A 47 15.98 6.98 -33.86
CA ARG A 47 16.00 8.16 -32.97
C ARG A 47 14.68 8.33 -32.24
N SER A 48 13.57 8.23 -32.98
CA SER A 48 12.23 8.33 -32.39
C SER A 48 11.97 7.25 -31.33
N GLU A 49 12.36 5.99 -31.59
CA GLU A 49 12.22 4.90 -30.63
C GLU A 49 13.03 5.13 -29.35
N ARG A 50 14.23 5.68 -29.47
CA ARG A 50 15.07 6.03 -28.31
C ARG A 50 14.47 7.17 -27.50
N ASP A 51 13.96 8.19 -28.16
CA ASP A 51 13.35 9.34 -27.49
C ASP A 51 12.11 8.92 -26.72
N VAL A 52 11.27 8.05 -27.30
CA VAL A 52 10.11 7.45 -26.63
C VAL A 52 10.55 6.61 -25.43
N MET A 53 11.60 5.78 -25.59
CA MET A 53 12.11 4.98 -24.48
C MET A 53 12.70 5.84 -23.35
N ALA A 54 13.48 6.86 -23.68
CA ALA A 54 14.04 7.79 -22.71
C ALA A 54 12.95 8.55 -21.95
N ALA A 55 11.91 9.01 -22.66
CA ALA A 55 10.76 9.65 -22.06
C ALA A 55 10.01 8.70 -21.11
N HIS A 56 9.73 7.47 -21.54
CA HIS A 56 9.08 6.44 -20.71
C HIS A 56 9.86 6.16 -19.42
N LEU A 57 11.19 6.00 -19.52
CA LEU A 57 12.04 5.76 -18.34
C LEU A 57 12.06 6.97 -17.40
N GLY A 58 12.02 8.19 -17.95
CA GLY A 58 11.87 9.44 -17.18
C GLY A 58 10.54 9.49 -16.42
N ASP A 59 9.45 9.15 -17.10
CA ASP A 59 8.11 9.11 -16.49
C ASP A 59 8.02 8.08 -15.36
N GLN A 60 8.64 6.90 -15.52
CA GLN A 60 8.71 5.90 -14.46
C GLN A 60 9.49 6.42 -13.24
N ALA A 61 10.63 7.06 -13.46
CA ALA A 61 11.39 7.68 -12.37
C ALA A 61 10.58 8.76 -11.65
N ALA A 62 9.94 9.67 -12.39
CA ALA A 62 9.10 10.73 -11.85
C ALA A 62 7.86 10.18 -11.10
N ARG A 63 7.28 9.07 -11.55
CA ARG A 63 6.19 8.40 -10.85
C ARG A 63 6.64 7.88 -9.48
N LEU A 64 7.81 7.28 -9.39
CA LEU A 64 8.38 6.82 -8.12
C LEU A 64 8.73 7.99 -7.18
N GLU A 65 9.13 9.15 -7.70
CA GLU A 65 9.39 10.35 -6.90
C GLU A 65 8.12 10.88 -6.21
N ARG A 66 7.00 10.88 -6.92
CA ARG A 66 5.71 11.38 -6.39
C ARG A 66 5.14 10.60 -5.22
N VAL A 67 5.59 9.36 -4.99
CA VAL A 67 5.10 8.52 -3.88
C VAL A 67 5.98 8.58 -2.63
N GLU A 68 7.02 9.44 -2.61
CA GLU A 68 8.01 9.56 -1.53
C GLU A 68 7.39 9.65 -0.14
N GLU A 69 6.42 10.52 0.04
CA GLU A 69 5.90 10.84 1.38
C GLU A 69 4.88 9.83 1.92
N ARG A 70 4.29 9.01 1.04
CA ARG A 70 3.20 8.10 1.38
C ARG A 70 3.29 6.79 0.61
N LEU A 71 4.49 6.21 0.59
CA LEU A 71 4.77 4.99 -0.16
C LEU A 71 3.97 3.80 0.37
N VAL A 72 4.09 3.53 1.65
CA VAL A 72 3.44 2.42 2.37
C VAL A 72 2.34 2.99 3.25
N PHE A 73 1.20 2.32 3.34
CA PHE A 73 0.11 2.72 4.23
C PHE A 73 -0.57 1.54 4.91
N GLY A 74 -0.22 0.32 4.55
CA GLY A 74 -0.87 -0.84 5.13
C GLY A 74 -0.05 -2.11 5.05
N LYS A 75 -0.47 -3.08 5.87
CA LYS A 75 0.04 -4.44 5.92
C LYS A 75 -1.12 -5.39 6.12
N LEU A 76 -1.14 -6.50 5.39
CA LEU A 76 -2.07 -7.60 5.58
C LEU A 76 -1.33 -8.82 6.08
N THR A 77 -1.90 -9.44 7.11
CA THR A 77 -1.49 -10.74 7.64
C THR A 77 -2.54 -11.77 7.23
N PRO A 78 -2.27 -12.66 6.28
CA PRO A 78 -3.20 -13.72 5.92
C PRO A 78 -3.23 -14.80 7.00
N LEU A 79 -4.31 -15.63 7.00
CA LEU A 79 -4.43 -16.80 7.89
C LEU A 79 -3.33 -17.82 7.62
N THR A 80 -2.87 -17.91 6.39
CA THR A 80 -1.79 -18.79 5.94
C THR A 80 -0.88 -18.03 4.99
N GLY A 81 0.43 -18.23 5.12
CA GLY A 81 1.42 -17.57 4.26
C GLY A 81 2.16 -16.43 4.96
N LYS A 82 2.75 -15.55 4.17
CA LYS A 82 3.58 -14.43 4.65
C LYS A 82 2.79 -13.14 4.63
N ASP A 83 3.10 -12.26 5.56
CA ASP A 83 2.65 -10.88 5.56
C ASP A 83 3.07 -10.15 4.28
N PHE A 84 2.26 -9.21 3.83
CA PHE A 84 2.63 -8.35 2.71
C PHE A 84 2.21 -6.90 2.95
N TYR A 85 3.07 -5.99 2.51
CA TYR A 85 2.86 -4.56 2.61
C TYR A 85 2.09 -4.03 1.41
N ILE A 86 1.26 -3.04 1.64
CA ILE A 86 0.43 -2.38 0.62
C ILE A 86 0.84 -0.92 0.53
N GLY A 87 0.99 -0.46 -0.70
CA GLY A 87 1.39 0.90 -0.97
C GLY A 87 0.87 1.46 -2.28
N ARG A 88 1.31 2.65 -2.61
CA ARG A 88 0.84 3.40 -3.79
C ARG A 88 1.40 2.89 -5.12
N VAL A 89 2.48 2.12 -5.06
CA VAL A 89 3.10 1.45 -6.21
C VAL A 89 3.54 0.06 -5.80
N GLY A 90 3.63 -0.84 -6.77
CA GLY A 90 4.26 -2.15 -6.58
C GLY A 90 5.78 -2.04 -6.70
N LEU A 91 6.51 -2.68 -5.78
CA LEU A 91 7.96 -2.76 -5.82
C LEU A 91 8.43 -4.21 -5.68
N GLN A 92 9.45 -4.54 -6.46
CA GLN A 92 10.16 -5.80 -6.40
C GLN A 92 11.65 -5.53 -6.15
N ASP A 93 12.27 -6.37 -5.34
CA ASP A 93 13.71 -6.31 -5.12
C ASP A 93 14.52 -6.86 -6.32
N SER A 94 15.83 -6.96 -6.16
CA SER A 94 16.74 -7.49 -7.18
C SER A 94 16.47 -8.95 -7.56
N ASP A 95 15.88 -9.70 -6.65
CA ASP A 95 15.56 -11.13 -6.83
C ASP A 95 14.11 -11.33 -7.33
N HIS A 96 13.47 -10.25 -7.77
CA HIS A 96 12.07 -10.21 -8.21
C HIS A 96 11.06 -10.60 -7.14
N ALA A 97 11.45 -10.63 -5.87
CA ALA A 97 10.51 -10.81 -4.77
C ALA A 97 9.66 -9.55 -4.55
N GLN A 98 8.35 -9.74 -4.38
CA GLN A 98 7.43 -8.63 -4.10
C GLN A 98 7.69 -8.08 -2.70
N VAL A 99 8.15 -6.83 -2.61
CA VAL A 99 8.43 -6.14 -1.35
C VAL A 99 7.28 -5.22 -0.96
N LEU A 100 6.65 -4.59 -1.94
CA LEU A 100 5.48 -3.73 -1.75
C LEU A 100 4.43 -4.03 -2.82
N MET A 101 3.21 -4.31 -2.42
CA MET A 101 2.10 -4.56 -3.31
C MET A 101 1.38 -3.26 -3.68
N ASP A 102 1.11 -3.07 -4.96
CA ASP A 102 0.28 -1.96 -5.42
C ASP A 102 -1.16 -2.15 -4.89
N TRP A 103 -1.73 -1.10 -4.30
CA TRP A 103 -3.08 -1.12 -3.73
C TRP A 103 -4.16 -1.49 -4.74
N ARG A 104 -3.91 -1.29 -6.04
CA ARG A 104 -4.82 -1.66 -7.13
C ARG A 104 -4.81 -3.14 -7.49
N ALA A 105 -3.83 -3.89 -6.99
CA ALA A 105 -3.74 -5.33 -7.22
C ALA A 105 -4.93 -6.06 -6.58
N ASN A 106 -5.42 -7.12 -7.21
CA ASN A 106 -6.54 -7.89 -6.67
C ASN A 106 -6.26 -8.45 -5.26
N ALA A 107 -5.01 -8.85 -4.98
CA ALA A 107 -4.62 -9.33 -3.66
C ALA A 107 -4.72 -8.24 -2.56
N ALA A 108 -4.61 -6.96 -2.93
CA ALA A 108 -4.78 -5.85 -2.00
C ALA A 108 -6.27 -5.52 -1.70
N THR A 109 -7.22 -6.13 -2.40
CA THR A 109 -8.66 -5.91 -2.20
C THR A 109 -9.09 -6.19 -0.76
N ALA A 110 -8.51 -7.21 -0.14
CA ALA A 110 -8.81 -7.56 1.25
C ALA A 110 -8.48 -6.41 2.24
N PHE A 111 -7.55 -5.52 1.91
CA PHE A 111 -7.24 -4.35 2.74
C PHE A 111 -8.44 -3.41 2.89
N TYR A 112 -9.28 -3.30 1.88
CA TYR A 112 -10.43 -2.40 1.86
C TYR A 112 -11.75 -3.10 2.19
N GLN A 113 -11.86 -4.39 1.87
CA GLN A 113 -13.12 -5.11 1.90
C GLN A 113 -13.23 -6.16 3.02
N ALA A 114 -12.10 -6.56 3.63
CA ALA A 114 -12.14 -7.50 4.74
C ALA A 114 -12.83 -6.87 5.97
N THR A 115 -13.70 -7.65 6.58
CA THR A 115 -14.41 -7.31 7.83
C THR A 115 -14.39 -8.50 8.77
N ALA A 116 -14.70 -8.30 10.05
CA ALA A 116 -14.79 -9.39 11.02
C ALA A 116 -15.78 -10.50 10.60
N ARG A 117 -16.84 -10.15 9.83
CA ARG A 117 -17.79 -11.13 9.28
C ARG A 117 -17.29 -11.82 8.01
N HIS A 118 -16.48 -11.14 7.21
CA HIS A 118 -15.96 -11.61 5.92
C HIS A 118 -14.46 -11.29 5.85
N PRO A 119 -13.62 -12.07 6.52
CA PRO A 119 -12.19 -11.77 6.66
C PRO A 119 -11.39 -11.98 5.37
N LEU A 120 -11.98 -12.52 4.31
CA LEU A 120 -11.33 -12.75 3.01
C LEU A 120 -9.98 -13.47 3.10
N GLY A 121 -9.86 -14.41 4.06
CA GLY A 121 -8.62 -15.15 4.29
C GLY A 121 -7.55 -14.39 5.08
N MET A 122 -7.87 -13.22 5.63
CA MET A 122 -6.95 -12.40 6.42
C MET A 122 -7.18 -12.63 7.92
N ALA A 123 -6.08 -12.67 8.68
CA ALA A 123 -6.11 -12.71 10.14
C ALA A 123 -6.12 -11.29 10.72
N ARG A 124 -5.35 -10.38 10.09
CA ARG A 124 -5.17 -9.00 10.58
C ARG A 124 -4.92 -8.04 9.43
N ARG A 125 -5.41 -6.82 9.61
CA ARG A 125 -5.05 -5.65 8.83
C ARG A 125 -4.36 -4.64 9.76
N ARG A 126 -3.26 -4.05 9.29
CA ARG A 126 -2.55 -2.98 9.98
C ARG A 126 -2.51 -1.75 9.10
N HIS A 127 -2.99 -0.64 9.59
CA HIS A 127 -2.77 0.67 9.00
C HIS A 127 -1.45 1.24 9.52
N ILE A 128 -0.64 1.77 8.62
CA ILE A 128 0.69 2.33 8.91
C ILE A 128 0.65 3.81 8.58
N GLY A 129 0.73 4.65 9.59
CA GLY A 129 0.86 6.09 9.42
C GLY A 129 2.33 6.46 9.25
N LEU A 130 2.64 7.16 8.15
CA LEU A 130 3.98 7.67 7.88
C LEU A 130 4.00 9.19 7.89
N HIS A 131 5.08 9.73 8.45
CA HIS A 131 5.52 11.10 8.19
C HIS A 131 6.86 11.04 7.47
N ARG A 132 6.86 11.38 6.17
CA ARG A 132 7.98 11.10 5.27
C ARG A 132 8.29 9.60 5.25
N ARG A 133 9.45 9.18 5.78
CA ARG A 133 9.88 7.77 5.89
C ARG A 133 9.74 7.19 7.29
N GLU A 134 9.28 7.98 8.25
CA GLU A 134 9.17 7.59 9.65
C GLU A 134 7.77 7.05 9.96
N VAL A 135 7.71 5.91 10.63
CA VAL A 135 6.46 5.30 11.11
C VAL A 135 6.03 6.02 12.38
N ILE A 136 4.91 6.75 12.29
CA ILE A 136 4.37 7.55 13.40
C ILE A 136 3.19 6.90 14.11
N SER A 137 2.47 6.01 13.44
CA SER A 137 1.32 5.33 14.03
C SER A 137 1.08 3.96 13.41
N LEU A 138 0.56 3.04 14.23
CA LEU A 138 0.10 1.72 13.84
C LEU A 138 -1.30 1.50 14.40
N GLU A 139 -2.23 1.08 13.54
CA GLU A 139 -3.59 0.73 13.94
C GLU A 139 -3.91 -0.66 13.42
N ASP A 140 -4.17 -1.59 14.35
CA ASP A 140 -4.44 -2.98 14.05
C ASP A 140 -5.92 -3.30 14.14
N GLU A 141 -6.42 -4.01 13.13
CA GLU A 141 -7.73 -4.64 13.11
C GLU A 141 -7.58 -6.14 12.94
N ALA A 142 -7.98 -6.90 13.94
CA ALA A 142 -7.95 -8.36 13.91
C ALA A 142 -9.31 -8.92 13.42
N PHE A 143 -9.26 -9.80 12.43
CA PHE A 143 -10.45 -10.47 11.89
C PHE A 143 -10.66 -11.85 12.48
N ASN A 144 -9.62 -12.45 13.10
CA ASN A 144 -9.69 -13.76 13.73
C ASN A 144 -9.16 -13.73 15.15
N LEU A 145 -10.04 -13.94 16.13
CA LEU A 145 -9.75 -13.90 17.56
C LEU A 145 -8.76 -14.99 18.02
N SER A 146 -8.72 -16.13 17.33
CA SER A 146 -7.82 -17.24 17.69
C SER A 146 -6.34 -16.98 17.36
N HIS A 147 -6.04 -16.05 16.46
CA HIS A 147 -4.66 -15.64 16.13
C HIS A 147 -4.16 -14.49 17.01
N SER A 148 -5.06 -13.65 17.52
CA SER A 148 -4.72 -12.49 18.35
C SER A 148 -4.13 -12.86 19.70
N SER A 149 -4.51 -14.01 20.26
CA SER A 149 -4.04 -14.45 21.59
C SER A 149 -2.59 -14.93 21.62
N LYS A 150 -1.98 -15.22 20.47
CA LYS A 150 -0.58 -15.68 20.39
C LYS A 150 0.45 -14.57 20.28
N GLU A 151 0.06 -13.36 19.88
CA GLU A 151 0.98 -12.24 19.62
C GLU A 151 0.83 -11.08 20.62
N GLY A 152 0.21 -11.32 21.80
CA GLY A 152 0.08 -10.26 22.82
C GLY A 152 -0.81 -9.08 22.44
N ILE A 153 -1.61 -9.19 21.37
CA ILE A 153 -2.62 -8.21 21.04
C ILE A 153 -3.70 -8.35 22.11
N GLN A 154 -3.76 -7.45 23.06
CA GLN A 154 -4.88 -7.33 23.97
C GLN A 154 -6.12 -7.05 23.15
N LEU A 155 -6.86 -8.10 22.83
CA LEU A 155 -8.27 -7.97 22.52
C LEU A 155 -8.93 -7.42 23.76
N GLN A 156 -9.12 -6.13 23.76
CA GLN A 156 -10.02 -5.50 24.71
C GLN A 156 -11.38 -6.10 24.41
N GLY A 157 -11.85 -6.92 25.35
CA GLY A 157 -13.13 -7.62 25.24
C GLY A 157 -14.33 -6.68 25.05
N GLU A 158 -15.56 -7.22 25.02
CA GLU A 158 -16.83 -6.49 24.86
C GLU A 158 -16.90 -5.16 25.65
N GLY A 159 -16.21 -5.08 26.80
CA GLY A 159 -16.09 -3.86 27.60
C GLY A 159 -15.34 -2.73 26.93
N ALA A 160 -14.37 -3.02 26.05
CA ALA A 160 -13.63 -2.00 25.34
C ALA A 160 -14.30 -1.61 24.02
N LEU A 161 -15.04 -2.52 23.38
CA LEU A 161 -15.97 -2.14 22.32
C LEU A 161 -17.04 -1.19 22.86
N LEU A 162 -17.59 -1.47 24.06
CA LEU A 162 -18.50 -0.56 24.76
C LEU A 162 -17.84 0.71 25.26
N ALA A 163 -16.57 0.67 25.66
CA ALA A 163 -15.81 1.87 26.02
C ALA A 163 -15.42 2.71 24.78
N ALA A 164 -15.11 2.08 23.66
CA ALA A 164 -14.88 2.76 22.38
C ALA A 164 -16.17 3.35 21.80
N LEU A 165 -17.32 2.68 21.99
CA LEU A 165 -18.64 3.22 21.66
C LEU A 165 -19.08 4.35 22.63
N ARG A 166 -18.53 4.38 23.86
CA ARG A 166 -18.76 5.43 24.84
C ARG A 166 -17.73 6.56 24.77
N ALA A 167 -16.54 6.31 24.26
CA ALA A 167 -15.57 7.35 23.90
C ALA A 167 -16.04 8.01 22.59
N GLU A 168 -17.15 8.73 22.72
CA GLU A 168 -17.74 9.56 21.67
C GLU A 168 -16.66 10.37 20.94
N ARG A 169 -16.54 10.14 19.65
CA ARG A 169 -16.04 10.99 18.56
C ARG A 169 -14.95 10.45 17.63
N SER A 170 -14.21 9.39 17.97
CA SER A 170 -13.22 8.83 17.03
C SER A 170 -13.67 7.55 16.31
N GLY A 171 -14.52 6.72 16.94
CA GLY A 171 -14.96 5.43 16.39
C GLY A 171 -15.87 5.57 15.16
N HIS A 172 -16.84 6.48 15.20
CA HIS A 172 -17.74 6.70 14.07
C HIS A 172 -17.02 7.23 12.82
N MET A 173 -15.97 8.02 13.00
CA MET A 173 -15.18 8.52 11.86
C MET A 173 -14.38 7.39 11.20
N GLY A 174 -13.82 6.46 11.98
CA GLY A 174 -13.11 5.31 11.47
C GLY A 174 -14.01 4.37 10.64
N ASP A 175 -15.19 4.07 11.13
CA ASP A 175 -16.16 3.22 10.44
C ASP A 175 -16.70 3.89 9.17
N ILE A 176 -16.98 5.19 9.20
CA ILE A 176 -17.42 5.95 8.04
C ILE A 176 -16.32 5.97 6.98
N VAL A 177 -15.07 6.24 7.38
CA VAL A 177 -13.92 6.25 6.45
C VAL A 177 -13.71 4.88 5.83
N ALA A 178 -13.78 3.81 6.60
CA ALA A 178 -13.66 2.43 6.09
C ALA A 178 -14.78 2.08 5.10
N THR A 179 -16.02 2.48 5.39
CA THR A 179 -17.16 2.28 4.50
C THR A 179 -17.00 3.05 3.19
N ILE A 180 -16.62 4.32 3.26
CA ILE A 180 -16.37 5.16 2.07
C ILE A 180 -15.22 4.58 1.25
N GLN A 181 -14.12 4.14 1.90
CA GLN A 181 -13.00 3.51 1.21
C GLN A 181 -13.40 2.21 0.51
N GLY A 182 -14.23 1.38 1.14
CA GLY A 182 -14.76 0.15 0.55
C GLY A 182 -15.66 0.41 -0.66
N GLU A 183 -16.49 1.43 -0.62
CA GLU A 183 -17.34 1.84 -1.75
C GLU A 183 -16.51 2.41 -2.89
N GLN A 184 -15.55 3.28 -2.58
CA GLN A 184 -14.62 3.83 -3.58
C GLN A 184 -13.79 2.72 -4.24
N ASP A 185 -13.32 1.74 -3.48
CA ASP A 185 -12.57 0.59 -4.01
C ASP A 185 -13.42 -0.22 -4.99
N ARG A 186 -14.70 -0.47 -4.68
CA ARG A 186 -15.62 -1.14 -5.61
C ARG A 186 -15.81 -0.38 -6.92
N ILE A 187 -15.94 0.95 -6.85
CA ILE A 187 -16.08 1.81 -8.02
C ILE A 187 -14.81 1.76 -8.87
N ILE A 188 -13.64 1.88 -8.24
CA ILE A 188 -12.33 1.86 -8.93
C ILE A 188 -12.08 0.52 -9.62
N ARG A 189 -12.55 -0.59 -9.04
CA ARG A 189 -12.38 -1.94 -9.59
C ARG A 189 -13.54 -2.39 -10.47
N ALA A 190 -14.57 -1.56 -10.64
CA ALA A 190 -15.69 -1.91 -11.51
C ALA A 190 -15.20 -2.14 -12.95
N ASN A 191 -15.75 -3.18 -13.59
CA ASN A 191 -15.42 -3.45 -14.98
C ASN A 191 -16.07 -2.39 -15.87
N THR A 192 -15.28 -1.51 -16.48
CA THR A 192 -15.70 -0.38 -17.27
C THR A 192 -16.04 -0.72 -18.73
N SER A 193 -16.24 -2.01 -19.06
CA SER A 193 -16.75 -2.40 -20.38
C SER A 193 -18.17 -1.89 -20.66
N GLN A 194 -18.83 -1.35 -19.65
CA GLN A 194 -20.17 -0.74 -19.71
C GLN A 194 -20.14 0.66 -19.09
N ILE A 195 -21.23 1.42 -19.28
CA ILE A 195 -21.37 2.75 -18.67
C ILE A 195 -21.53 2.59 -17.15
N LEU A 196 -20.62 3.14 -16.38
CA LEU A 196 -20.71 3.22 -14.93
C LEU A 196 -21.27 4.59 -14.53
N VAL A 197 -22.45 4.59 -13.92
CA VAL A 197 -23.06 5.81 -13.37
C VAL A 197 -22.79 5.86 -11.88
N ILE A 198 -22.06 6.90 -11.43
CA ILE A 198 -21.78 7.13 -10.01
C ILE A 198 -22.67 8.29 -9.56
N GLN A 199 -23.55 8.00 -8.60
CA GLN A 199 -24.41 9.02 -7.99
C GLN A 199 -23.92 9.25 -6.55
N GLY A 200 -23.48 10.49 -6.24
CA GLY A 200 -23.12 10.94 -4.91
C GLY A 200 -24.16 11.88 -4.37
N GLY A 201 -24.33 11.90 -3.04
CA GLY A 201 -25.09 12.94 -2.35
C GLY A 201 -24.22 14.20 -2.18
N PRO A 202 -24.85 15.34 -1.86
CA PRO A 202 -24.17 16.60 -1.55
C PRO A 202 -23.33 16.48 -0.27
#